data_6190d5e69e2f386bd184a1daa2741e3d
#
_entry.id   6190d5e69e2f386bd184a1daa2741e3d
#
_cell.length_a   1.000
_cell.length_b   1.000
_cell.length_c   1.000
_cell.angle_alpha   90.00
_cell.angle_beta   90.00
_cell.angle_gamma   90.00
#
_symmetry.space_group_name_H-M   'P 1'
#
loop_
_entity.id
_entity.type
_entity.pdbx_description
1 polymer ?
#
loop_
_entity_poly.entity_id
_entity_poly.type
_entity_poly.pdbx_seq_one_letter_code
_entity_poly.pdbx_strand_id
1 'polypeptide(L)'
;MKKPYVKPAIRSRLSRLGDIEAGARFAQKRSVPRYPFAARANVVEPISRLESEGRTSDISLKGCFVESLDQFPLNSIVQVRIEAASEAFETWGRVAHVHRVLGTGVSFLQIAPEQQLTLQTWVEIAKSLKR
;
A
#
# COMPACT_ATOMS: atom_id res chain seq x y z
N MET A 1 -0.09 -9.84 -19.42
CA MET A 1 -0.51 -9.94 -19.32
C MET A 1 -1.32 -10.28 -19.02
N LYS A 2 -1.09 -9.77 -18.68
CA LYS A 2 -1.76 -9.80 -18.34
C LYS A 2 -2.59 -10.12 -17.74
N LYS A 3 -2.61 -9.86 -17.49
CA LYS A 3 -3.32 -9.88 -16.84
C LYS A 3 -4.00 -10.16 -16.18
N PRO A 4 -3.86 -9.98 -16.02
CA PRO A 4 -4.44 -10.14 -15.31
C PRO A 4 -5.25 -10.34 -14.62
N TYR A 5 -5.11 -9.97 -14.49
CA TYR A 5 -5.78 -10.02 -13.75
C TYR A 5 -6.73 -10.17 -13.39
N VAL A 6 -6.62 -9.83 -13.46
CA VAL A 6 -7.43 -9.73 -13.09
C VAL A 6 -8.52 -9.87 -12.45
N LYS A 7 -8.59 -9.64 -12.29
CA LYS A 7 -9.46 -9.54 -11.71
C LYS A 7 -10.30 -9.60 -10.92
N PRO A 8 -10.15 -9.26 -10.75
CA PRO A 8 -10.89 -9.13 -9.94
C PRO A 8 -11.85 -9.12 -9.40
N ALA A 9 -11.56 -8.75 -9.42
CA ALA A 9 -12.26 -8.46 -8.94
C ALA A 9 -13.14 -8.61 -8.33
N ILE A 10 -12.86 -8.35 -8.41
CA ILE A 10 -13.58 -8.35 -8.01
C ILE A 10 -14.40 -8.50 -7.31
N ARG A 11 -14.23 -8.17 -7.28
CA ARG A 11 -14.94 -8.14 -6.79
C ARG A 11 -15.64 -8.08 -6.45
N SER A 12 -15.19 -7.72 -6.61
CA SER A 12 -15.85 -7.48 -6.35
C SER A 12 -16.69 -7.52 -6.07
N ARG A 13 -16.69 -7.24 -6.22
CA ARG A 13 -17.40 -7.05 -6.01
C ARG A 13 -18.10 -7.06 -5.53
N LEU A 14 -17.66 -6.79 -5.44
CA LEU A 14 -18.20 -6.60 -5.07
C LEU A 14 -18.71 -6.47 -4.79
N SER A 15 -18.44 -6.22 -4.89
CA SER A 15 -18.88 -5.97 -4.68
C SER A 15 -19.52 -5.74 -4.54
N ARG A 16 -19.58 -5.42 -4.59
CA ARG A 16 -20.15 -5.03 -4.48
C ARG A 16 -20.90 -4.80 -3.98
N LEU A 17 -20.67 -4.66 -3.86
CA LEU A 17 -21.25 -4.32 -3.28
C LEU A 17 -21.52 -4.19 -2.54
N GLY A 18 -21.40 -4.06 -2.33
CA GLY A 18 -21.39 -3.82 -1.66
C GLY A 18 -21.24 -3.56 -1.08
N ASP A 19 -21.01 -3.33 -0.99
CA ASP A 19 -20.79 -3.14 -0.49
C ASP A 19 -20.91 -2.70 -0.07
N ILE A 20 -20.94 -2.34 0.05
CA ILE A 20 -21.01 -1.87 0.39
C ILE A 20 -21.50 -1.69 1.12
N GLU A 21 -21.48 -1.43 1.32
CA GLU A 21 -21.66 -1.29 1.92
C GLU A 21 -21.59 -1.31 2.62
N ALA A 22 -21.53 -1.12 2.77
CA ALA A 22 -21.15 -1.20 3.30
C ALA A 22 -20.76 -0.95 3.68
N GLY A 23 -20.33 -0.56 3.77
CA GLY A 23 -19.61 -0.27 4.01
C GLY A 23 -19.37 0.03 4.77
N ALA A 24 -19.06 0.77 4.89
CA ALA A 24 -18.52 0.95 5.71
C ALA A 24 -18.66 0.26 6.64
N ARG A 25 -18.92 0.08 6.88
CA ARG A 25 -18.85 -0.60 7.42
C ARG A 25 -18.40 -1.48 7.10
N PHE A 26 -18.32 -1.68 6.61
CA PHE A 26 -17.70 -2.48 6.40
C PHE A 26 -16.72 -2.28 6.05
N ALA A 27 -16.78 -1.64 5.69
CA ALA A 27 -15.72 -1.57 5.39
C ALA A 27 -14.72 -1.48 6.10
N GLN A 28 -14.67 -1.37 6.49
CA GLN A 28 -13.73 -1.32 7.02
C GLN A 28 -13.28 -2.20 7.84
N LYS A 29 -13.47 -2.97 7.58
CA LYS A 29 -12.92 -3.87 8.29
C LYS A 29 -11.71 -4.32 7.77
N ARG A 30 -10.62 -3.65 8.04
CA ARG A 30 -9.32 -4.12 7.67
C ARG A 30 -9.01 -5.30 8.53
N SER A 31 -8.54 -6.36 7.90
CA SER A 31 -8.07 -7.51 8.62
C SER A 31 -6.76 -7.23 9.34
N VAL A 32 -6.06 -6.17 8.94
CA VAL A 32 -4.74 -5.83 9.50
C VAL A 32 -4.74 -4.35 9.85
N PRO A 33 -4.42 -4.01 11.09
CA PRO A 33 -4.42 -2.60 11.48
C PRO A 33 -3.29 -1.82 10.86
N ARG A 34 -3.54 -0.52 10.69
CA ARG A 34 -2.54 0.42 10.21
C ARG A 34 -2.11 1.33 11.32
N TYR A 35 -0.86 1.73 11.28
CA TYR A 35 -0.30 2.60 12.29
C TYR A 35 0.38 3.78 11.63
N PRO A 36 0.36 4.97 12.25
CA PRO A 36 1.09 6.10 11.71
C PRO A 36 2.58 5.77 11.59
N PHE A 37 3.16 6.11 10.45
CA PHE A 37 4.56 5.80 10.20
C PHE A 37 5.05 6.71 9.08
N ALA A 38 5.87 7.70 9.43
CA ALA A 38 6.38 8.67 8.47
C ALA A 38 7.77 8.29 8.04
N ALA A 39 7.95 7.96 6.78
CA ALA A 39 9.23 7.56 6.24
C ALA A 39 9.30 7.94 4.77
N ARG A 40 10.51 8.13 4.27
CA ARG A 40 10.69 8.41 2.85
C ARG A 40 10.24 7.21 2.03
N ALA A 41 9.53 7.46 0.95
CA ALA A 41 9.03 6.39 0.09
C ALA A 41 9.25 6.75 -1.36
N ASN A 42 9.61 5.75 -2.15
CA ASN A 42 9.78 5.90 -3.58
C ASN A 42 8.94 4.83 -4.25
N VAL A 43 8.12 5.24 -5.22
CA VAL A 43 7.22 4.34 -5.94
C VAL A 43 7.51 4.45 -7.41
N VAL A 44 7.72 3.32 -8.06
CA VAL A 44 8.05 3.28 -9.49
C VAL A 44 7.09 2.32 -10.20
N GLU A 45 6.47 2.82 -11.26
CA GLU A 45 5.68 1.98 -12.14
C GLU A 45 6.53 1.72 -13.38
N PRO A 46 7.07 0.50 -13.55
CA PRO A 46 8.12 0.29 -14.55
C PRO A 46 7.67 0.40 -16.00
N ILE A 47 6.43 0.12 -16.31
CA ILE A 47 5.97 0.16 -17.70
C ILE A 47 5.95 1.59 -18.22
N SER A 48 5.32 2.49 -17.50
CA SER A 48 5.27 3.89 -17.88
C SER A 48 6.50 4.66 -17.45
N ARG A 49 7.30 4.06 -16.55
CA ARG A 49 8.47 4.68 -15.93
C ARG A 49 8.11 5.87 -15.06
N LEU A 50 6.87 5.93 -14.63
CA LEU A 50 6.45 6.96 -13.69
C LEU A 50 7.08 6.65 -12.35
N GLU A 51 7.74 7.64 -11.78
CA GLU A 51 8.41 7.50 -10.49
C GLU A 51 8.02 8.67 -9.61
N SER A 52 7.72 8.38 -8.37
CA SER A 52 7.30 9.41 -7.43
C SER A 52 7.99 9.21 -6.10
N GLU A 53 8.48 10.32 -5.54
CA GLU A 53 9.00 10.32 -4.19
C GLU A 53 8.01 11.00 -3.28
N GLY A 54 7.87 10.42 -2.09
CA GLY A 54 6.95 10.97 -1.11
C GLY A 54 7.27 10.42 0.25
N ARG A 55 6.27 10.38 1.11
CA ARG A 55 6.42 9.88 2.47
C ARG A 55 5.25 9.00 2.80
N THR A 56 5.50 7.98 3.60
CA THR A 56 4.38 7.21 4.12
C THR A 56 3.66 8.01 5.19
N SER A 57 2.37 7.81 5.28
CA SER A 57 1.60 8.34 6.40
C SER A 57 1.21 7.22 7.35
N ASP A 58 1.05 6.01 6.84
CA ASP A 58 0.76 4.86 7.68
C ASP A 58 1.37 3.61 7.07
N ILE A 59 1.46 2.57 7.89
CA ILE A 59 2.01 1.29 7.46
C ILE A 59 1.26 0.15 8.16
N SER A 60 1.18 -0.97 7.47
CA SER A 60 0.65 -2.20 8.04
C SER A 60 1.44 -3.37 7.47
N LEU A 61 1.14 -4.57 7.93
CA LEU A 61 1.78 -5.77 7.37
C LEU A 61 1.36 -6.05 5.93
N LYS A 62 0.32 -5.37 5.44
CA LYS A 62 -0.20 -5.62 4.11
C LYS A 62 -0.08 -4.45 3.15
N GLY A 63 0.32 -3.29 3.62
CA GLY A 63 0.41 -2.16 2.73
C GLY A 63 0.75 -0.87 3.44
N CYS A 64 0.74 0.21 2.67
CA CYS A 64 1.03 1.54 3.19
C CYS A 64 0.30 2.58 2.37
N PHE A 65 0.23 3.79 2.90
CA PHE A 65 -0.23 4.93 2.15
C PHE A 65 0.95 5.87 1.92
N VAL A 66 1.18 6.26 0.68
CA VAL A 66 2.27 7.15 0.31
C VAL A 66 1.70 8.48 -0.11
N GLU A 67 2.06 9.53 0.60
CA GLU A 67 1.67 10.89 0.27
C GLU A 67 2.59 11.41 -0.81
N SER A 68 2.02 11.78 -1.94
CA SER A 68 2.79 12.34 -3.04
C SER A 68 1.85 13.05 -3.98
N LEU A 69 2.42 13.90 -4.84
CA LEU A 69 1.62 14.63 -5.82
C LEU A 69 1.37 13.83 -7.08
N ASP A 70 2.17 12.82 -7.32
CA ASP A 70 2.00 12.00 -8.50
C ASP A 70 0.94 10.96 -8.26
N GLN A 71 0.22 10.61 -9.30
CA GLN A 71 -0.84 9.63 -9.20
C GLN A 71 -0.58 8.49 -10.16
N PHE A 72 -0.77 7.29 -9.63
CA PHE A 72 -0.61 6.07 -10.42
C PHE A 72 -2.00 5.52 -10.72
N PRO A 73 -2.18 4.93 -11.89
CA PRO A 73 -3.48 4.31 -12.18
C PRO A 73 -3.80 3.22 -11.16
N LEU A 74 -5.07 3.15 -10.81
CA LEU A 74 -5.55 2.10 -9.92
C LEU A 74 -5.19 0.74 -10.48
N ASN A 75 -4.76 -0.16 -9.63
CA ASN A 75 -4.37 -1.53 -9.97
C ASN A 75 -3.02 -1.64 -10.68
N SER A 76 -2.29 -0.55 -10.84
CA SER A 76 -0.93 -0.62 -11.37
C SER A 76 -0.06 -1.47 -10.45
N ILE A 77 0.88 -2.17 -11.04
CA ILE A 77 1.89 -2.93 -10.29
C ILE A 77 3.12 -2.05 -10.20
N VAL A 78 3.56 -1.79 -8.98
CA VAL A 78 4.64 -0.83 -8.72
C VAL A 78 5.69 -1.45 -7.83
N GLN A 79 6.88 -0.87 -7.87
CA GLN A 79 7.92 -1.19 -6.90
C GLN A 79 7.91 -0.10 -5.85
N VAL A 80 7.93 -0.51 -4.60
CA VAL A 80 7.89 0.41 -3.46
C VAL A 80 9.17 0.24 -2.67
N ARG A 81 9.80 1.36 -2.35
CA ARG A 81 10.97 1.36 -1.48
C ARG A 81 10.72 2.37 -0.37
N ILE A 82 10.81 1.90 0.85
CA ILE A 82 10.59 2.74 2.04
C ILE A 82 11.89 2.73 2.84
N GLU A 83 12.34 3.90 3.25
CA GLU A 83 13.59 4.02 4.01
C GLU A 83 13.33 4.64 5.37
N ALA A 84 13.80 3.98 6.40
CA ALA A 84 13.69 4.47 7.76
C ALA A 84 14.81 3.87 8.60
N ALA A 85 15.38 4.68 9.49
CA ALA A 85 16.37 4.23 10.47
C ALA A 85 17.50 3.42 9.83
N SER A 86 18.03 3.90 8.74
CA SER A 86 19.17 3.28 8.03
C SER A 86 18.84 1.94 7.39
N GLU A 87 17.58 1.60 7.32
CA GLU A 87 17.15 0.39 6.66
C GLU A 87 16.19 0.71 5.52
N ALA A 88 16.07 -0.22 4.60
CA ALA A 88 15.16 -0.08 3.49
C ALA A 88 14.29 -1.32 3.37
N PHE A 89 13.03 -1.08 3.03
CA PHE A 89 12.08 -2.13 2.75
C PHE A 89 11.66 -1.98 1.30
N GLU A 90 11.82 -3.04 0.53
CA GLU A 90 11.47 -3.02 -0.89
C GLU A 90 10.56 -4.18 -1.20
N THR A 91 9.53 -3.91 -1.98
CA THR A 91 8.66 -4.99 -2.44
C THR A 91 7.86 -4.50 -3.64
N TRP A 92 7.27 -5.45 -4.34
CA TRP A 92 6.26 -5.13 -5.33
C TRP A 92 4.95 -4.86 -4.62
N GLY A 93 4.15 -4.00 -5.23
CA GLY A 93 2.83 -3.72 -4.69
C GLY A 93 1.85 -3.44 -5.81
N ARG A 94 0.60 -3.37 -5.42
CA ARG A 94 -0.48 -3.01 -6.33
C ARG A 94 -1.12 -1.73 -5.80
N VAL A 95 -1.37 -0.79 -6.69
CA VAL A 95 -2.06 0.43 -6.32
C VAL A 95 -3.51 0.08 -6.03
N ALA A 96 -3.87 0.09 -4.75
CA ALA A 96 -5.18 -0.34 -4.29
C ALA A 96 -6.14 0.81 -4.09
N HIS A 97 -5.60 2.01 -3.95
CA HIS A 97 -6.44 3.17 -3.67
C HIS A 97 -5.69 4.42 -4.12
N VAL A 98 -6.42 5.34 -4.77
CA VAL A 98 -5.84 6.62 -5.22
C VAL A 98 -6.69 7.73 -4.64
N HIS A 99 -6.03 8.65 -3.92
CA HIS A 99 -6.67 9.84 -3.40
C HIS A 99 -6.09 11.03 -4.15
N ARG A 100 -6.94 11.78 -4.83
CA ARG A 100 -6.50 12.82 -5.75
C ARG A 100 -5.54 13.83 -5.16
N VAL A 101 -5.71 14.14 -3.89
CA VAL A 101 -4.93 15.18 -3.25
C VAL A 101 -3.85 14.60 -2.36
N LEU A 102 -4.14 13.51 -1.69
CA LEU A 102 -3.27 13.02 -0.63
C LEU A 102 -2.23 12.00 -1.09
N GLY A 103 -2.57 11.15 -2.04
CA GLY A 103 -1.58 10.18 -2.48
C GLY A 103 -2.16 8.83 -2.86
N THR A 104 -1.39 7.78 -2.60
CA THR A 104 -1.64 6.46 -3.14
C THR A 104 -1.56 5.40 -2.05
N GLY A 105 -2.59 4.57 -1.97
CA GLY A 105 -2.56 3.39 -1.11
C GLY A 105 -2.04 2.21 -1.88
N VAL A 106 -1.08 1.50 -1.32
CA VAL A 106 -0.43 0.37 -1.96
C VAL A 106 -0.60 -0.88 -1.12
N SER A 107 -1.06 -1.97 -1.76
CA SER A 107 -1.08 -3.29 -1.16
C SER A 107 0.19 -4.02 -1.52
N PHE A 108 0.91 -4.54 -0.54
CA PHE A 108 2.15 -5.28 -0.81
C PHE A 108 1.83 -6.63 -1.42
N LEU A 109 2.64 -7.03 -2.40
CA LEU A 109 2.56 -8.35 -3.00
C LEU A 109 3.75 -9.15 -2.46
N GLN A 110 3.72 -10.41 -2.56
CA GLN A 110 4.79 -11.38 -2.24
C GLN A 110 6.05 -10.77 -1.63
N ILE A 111 6.02 -10.53 -0.33
CA ILE A 111 7.16 -9.91 0.34
C ILE A 111 8.23 -10.97 0.58
N ALA A 112 9.48 -10.68 0.17
CA ALA A 112 10.59 -11.59 0.41
C ALA A 112 10.83 -11.75 1.91
N PRO A 113 11.31 -12.92 2.36
CA PRO A 113 11.46 -13.18 3.80
C PRO A 113 12.29 -12.15 4.56
N GLU A 114 13.40 -11.70 4.00
CA GLU A 114 14.23 -10.71 4.69
C GLU A 114 13.52 -9.36 4.76
N GLN A 115 12.72 -9.05 3.76
CA GLN A 115 11.95 -7.82 3.76
C GLN A 115 10.79 -7.92 4.75
N GLN A 116 10.26 -9.11 4.91
CA GLN A 116 9.18 -9.35 5.87
C GLN A 116 9.64 -9.04 7.29
N LEU A 117 10.87 -9.39 7.63
CA LEU A 117 11.40 -9.10 8.95
C LEU A 117 11.51 -7.61 9.19
N THR A 118 12.01 -6.87 8.20
CA THR A 118 12.11 -5.42 8.32
C THR A 118 10.73 -4.81 8.52
N LEU A 119 9.77 -5.25 7.73
CA LEU A 119 8.41 -4.73 7.82
C LEU A 119 7.79 -5.03 9.19
N GLN A 120 7.96 -6.25 9.68
CA GLN A 120 7.42 -6.62 10.99
C GLN A 120 8.01 -5.75 12.09
N THR A 121 9.31 -5.50 12.02
CA THR A 121 9.98 -4.66 13.01
C THR A 121 9.40 -3.24 12.98
N TRP A 122 9.26 -2.68 11.79
CA TRP A 122 8.72 -1.33 11.66
C TRP A 122 7.29 -1.24 12.17
N VAL A 123 6.47 -2.24 11.86
CA VAL A 123 5.08 -2.24 12.30
C VAL A 123 5.01 -2.34 13.82
N GLU A 124 5.86 -3.17 14.43
CA GLU A 124 5.89 -3.27 15.88
C GLU A 124 6.30 -1.95 16.52
N ILE A 125 7.28 -1.27 15.96
CA ILE A 125 7.69 0.03 16.47
C ILE A 125 6.55 1.03 16.33
N ALA A 126 5.94 1.10 15.17
CA ALA A 126 4.85 2.04 14.92
C ALA A 126 3.69 1.78 15.88
N LYS A 127 3.39 0.51 16.11
CA LYS A 127 2.33 0.12 17.03
C LYS A 127 2.63 0.57 18.44
N SER A 128 3.88 0.43 18.88
CA SER A 128 4.25 0.80 20.24
C SER A 128 4.23 2.31 20.45
N LEU A 129 4.43 3.08 19.39
CA LEU A 129 4.41 4.54 19.49
C LEU A 129 3.01 5.13 19.42
N LYS A 130 2.05 4.35 18.99
CA LYS A 130 0.68 4.81 18.92
C LYS A 130 0.06 4.82 20.30
N ARG A 131 -0.58 5.93 20.66
CA ARG A 131 -1.21 6.06 21.99
C ARG A 131 -2.66 6.44 21.86
#